data_a8791fe575967c6df0bd2c9bb8c9627b
#
_entry.id   a8791fe575967c6df0bd2c9bb8c9627b
#
_cell.length_a   1.000
_cell.length_b   1.000
_cell.length_c   1.000
_cell.angle_alpha   90.00
_cell.angle_beta   90.00
_cell.angle_gamma   90.00
#
_symmetry.space_group_name_H-M   'P 1'
#
loop_
_entity.id
_entity.type
_entity.pdbx_description
1 polymer ?
#
loop_
_entity_poly.entity_id
_entity_poly.type
_entity_poly.pdbx_seq_one_letter_code
_entity_poly.pdbx_strand_id
1 'polypeptide(L)'
;MSRNDFKVMDSDMHVIEPSDIFEKYLDKRFQPWAPQISRAPGKRGGVFLFQGERLPSCDVDNPHRMYGMSVKTDNATQKMRLSNYDGPSQLEAMDMEGIDIAVMYPTVCLYIPNGLNDVDGRLSAGVCSAYNNWLYDLCQTDPSRMKVAAMVSQHDPKEAVKEAKRAVNELGAVGIYMRPNFVNGVNFHSADYAELWATLEELNVPVGFHEGTGSIYHQDGSEFGDNRLMLHACSHPIGMMKALISMICGGVFENFP
;
A
#
# COMPACT_ATOMS: atom_id res chain seq x y z
N MET A 1 -9.95 23.91 0.52
CA MET A 1 -9.91 25.17 -0.25
C MET A 1 -8.79 25.08 -1.26
N SER A 2 -9.10 25.19 -2.55
CA SER A 2 -8.09 25.11 -3.61
C SER A 2 -7.01 26.18 -3.45
N ARG A 3 -5.74 25.82 -3.61
CA ARG A 3 -4.64 26.78 -3.67
C ARG A 3 -4.72 27.56 -4.98
N ASN A 4 -4.92 28.88 -4.92
CA ASN A 4 -4.89 29.77 -6.09
C ASN A 4 -5.84 29.36 -7.24
N ASP A 5 -7.06 28.94 -6.92
CA ASP A 5 -8.10 28.49 -7.88
C ASP A 5 -7.80 27.19 -8.64
N PHE A 6 -6.70 26.47 -8.30
CA PHE A 6 -6.40 25.15 -8.83
C PHE A 6 -6.86 24.06 -7.88
N LYS A 7 -7.47 23.00 -8.42
CA LYS A 7 -7.69 21.75 -7.66
C LYS A 7 -6.37 21.05 -7.45
N VAL A 8 -6.10 20.67 -6.19
CA VAL A 8 -4.92 19.91 -5.80
C VAL A 8 -5.32 18.46 -5.61
N MET A 9 -4.67 17.57 -6.35
CA MET A 9 -4.81 16.13 -6.16
C MET A 9 -3.51 15.56 -5.60
N ASP A 10 -3.60 14.87 -4.47
CA ASP A 10 -2.54 14.02 -3.94
C ASP A 10 -2.77 12.60 -4.43
N SER A 11 -1.85 12.09 -5.25
CA SER A 11 -1.95 10.74 -5.82
C SER A 11 -1.26 9.67 -4.97
N ASP A 12 -0.77 10.00 -3.79
CA ASP A 12 0.02 9.12 -2.92
C ASP A 12 -0.15 9.47 -1.43
N MET A 13 -1.40 9.59 -0.99
CA MET A 13 -1.71 9.85 0.41
C MET A 13 -1.82 8.54 1.20
N HIS A 14 -1.06 8.44 2.29
CA HIS A 14 -1.07 7.24 3.13
C HIS A 14 -2.17 7.23 4.19
N VAL A 15 -2.80 6.06 4.35
CA VAL A 15 -3.67 5.74 5.48
C VAL A 15 -2.90 4.96 6.54
N ILE A 16 -3.43 4.89 7.76
CA ILE A 16 -2.88 4.05 8.84
C ILE A 16 -3.93 3.00 9.20
N GLU A 17 -3.66 1.77 8.82
CA GLU A 17 -4.56 0.65 9.05
C GLU A 17 -4.73 0.38 10.54
N PRO A 18 -5.96 0.16 11.04
CA PRO A 18 -6.20 -0.17 12.44
C PRO A 18 -5.67 -1.56 12.79
N SER A 19 -5.38 -1.78 14.08
CA SER A 19 -4.82 -3.07 14.52
C SER A 19 -5.77 -4.25 14.36
N ASP A 20 -7.07 -4.00 14.29
CA ASP A 20 -8.13 -4.99 14.17
C ASP A 20 -8.64 -5.18 12.74
N ILE A 21 -7.95 -4.63 11.74
CA ILE A 21 -8.38 -4.69 10.33
C ILE A 21 -8.62 -6.14 9.87
N PHE A 22 -7.69 -7.05 10.17
CA PHE A 22 -7.80 -8.43 9.72
C PHE A 22 -8.77 -9.24 10.56
N GLU A 23 -8.99 -8.89 11.82
CA GLU A 23 -10.05 -9.48 12.65
C GLU A 23 -11.43 -9.16 12.06
N LYS A 24 -11.64 -7.93 11.58
CA LYS A 24 -12.93 -7.45 11.09
C LYS A 24 -13.21 -7.82 9.63
N TYR A 25 -12.20 -7.73 8.76
CA TYR A 25 -12.40 -7.77 7.30
C TYR A 25 -11.86 -9.02 6.62
N LEU A 26 -10.96 -9.79 7.27
CA LEU A 26 -10.45 -11.02 6.67
C LEU A 26 -11.47 -12.14 6.80
N ASP A 27 -11.67 -12.89 5.71
CA ASP A 27 -12.54 -14.06 5.69
C ASP A 27 -12.19 -15.02 6.83
N LYS A 28 -13.21 -15.53 7.53
CA LYS A 28 -13.07 -16.41 8.72
C LYS A 28 -12.20 -17.63 8.46
N ARG A 29 -12.19 -18.17 7.25
CA ARG A 29 -11.35 -19.32 6.87
C ARG A 29 -9.86 -19.04 6.97
N PHE A 30 -9.45 -17.76 6.85
CA PHE A 30 -8.04 -17.34 6.92
C PHE A 30 -7.63 -16.76 8.27
N GLN A 31 -8.55 -16.60 9.21
CA GLN A 31 -8.27 -16.03 10.55
C GLN A 31 -7.11 -16.71 11.30
N PRO A 32 -6.91 -18.05 11.23
CA PRO A 32 -5.77 -18.70 11.87
C PRO A 32 -4.39 -18.24 11.36
N TRP A 33 -4.33 -17.67 10.17
CA TRP A 33 -3.12 -17.18 9.51
C TRP A 33 -3.12 -15.66 9.31
N ALA A 34 -4.05 -14.95 9.95
CA ALA A 34 -4.20 -13.51 9.80
C ALA A 34 -2.91 -12.77 10.18
N PRO A 35 -2.54 -11.71 9.44
CA PRO A 35 -1.51 -10.80 9.88
C PRO A 35 -1.86 -10.20 11.25
N GLN A 36 -0.87 -10.09 12.14
CA GLN A 36 -1.04 -9.54 13.46
C GLN A 36 -0.43 -8.15 13.54
N ILE A 37 -1.25 -7.18 13.91
CA ILE A 37 -0.84 -5.79 14.11
C ILE A 37 -1.01 -5.47 15.59
N SER A 38 0.10 -5.31 16.30
CA SER A 38 0.09 -4.87 17.69
C SER A 38 0.59 -3.44 17.79
N ARG A 39 -0.32 -2.52 18.09
CA ARG A 39 -0.04 -1.09 18.18
C ARG A 39 -0.60 -0.52 19.47
N ALA A 40 0.21 0.25 20.19
CA ALA A 40 -0.28 1.00 21.34
C ALA A 40 -1.21 2.14 20.87
N PRO A 41 -2.28 2.45 21.63
CA PRO A 41 -3.19 3.55 21.30
C PRO A 41 -2.42 4.86 21.06
N GLY A 42 -2.78 5.60 20.02
CA GLY A 42 -2.15 6.86 19.66
C GLY A 42 -0.73 6.73 19.08
N LYS A 43 -0.23 5.52 18.82
CA LYS A 43 1.05 5.28 18.17
C LYS A 43 0.86 4.90 16.71
N ARG A 44 1.70 5.43 15.83
CA ARG A 44 1.73 5.07 14.41
C ARG A 44 2.52 3.77 14.19
N GLY A 45 3.61 3.58 14.92
CA GLY A 45 4.43 2.37 14.88
C GLY A 45 3.86 1.23 15.72
N GLY A 46 4.25 0.01 15.41
CA GLY A 46 3.81 -1.20 16.10
C GLY A 46 4.65 -2.42 15.75
N VAL A 47 4.28 -3.57 16.30
CA VAL A 47 4.84 -4.87 15.90
C VAL A 47 3.86 -5.48 14.89
N PHE A 48 4.40 -5.87 13.74
CA PHE A 48 3.66 -6.53 12.69
C PHE A 48 4.25 -7.91 12.47
N LEU A 49 3.40 -8.93 12.56
CA LEU A 49 3.79 -10.33 12.34
C LEU A 49 2.92 -10.92 11.24
N PHE A 50 3.55 -11.57 10.27
CA PHE A 50 2.84 -12.31 9.24
C PHE A 50 3.68 -13.50 8.79
N GLN A 51 3.08 -14.69 8.75
CA GLN A 51 3.76 -15.95 8.39
C GLN A 51 5.02 -16.23 9.22
N GLY A 52 5.00 -15.85 10.52
CA GLY A 52 6.15 -16.00 11.42
C GLY A 52 7.23 -14.94 11.28
N GLU A 53 7.16 -14.09 10.27
CA GLU A 53 8.10 -13.00 10.03
C GLU A 53 7.69 -11.73 10.76
N ARG A 54 8.68 -11.09 11.39
CA ARG A 54 8.51 -9.76 11.97
C ARG A 54 8.82 -8.71 10.90
N LEU A 55 7.78 -7.99 10.48
CA LEU A 55 7.89 -6.95 9.48
C LEU A 55 8.51 -5.68 10.06
N PRO A 56 9.19 -4.87 9.23
CA PRO A 56 9.69 -3.57 9.65
C PRO A 56 8.56 -2.73 10.21
N SER A 57 8.73 -2.19 11.41
CA SER A 57 7.77 -1.23 11.96
C SER A 57 8.02 0.13 11.35
N CYS A 58 6.96 0.78 10.84
CA CYS A 58 6.97 2.21 10.58
C CYS A 58 6.94 2.96 11.92
N ASP A 59 8.03 2.91 12.67
CA ASP A 59 8.15 3.58 13.95
C ASP A 59 8.52 5.05 13.74
N VAL A 60 7.51 5.84 13.37
CA VAL A 60 7.64 7.29 13.22
C VAL A 60 7.80 8.03 14.54
N ASP A 61 7.57 7.35 15.67
CA ASP A 61 7.80 7.93 16.98
C ASP A 61 9.27 7.88 17.39
N ASN A 62 10.12 7.15 16.64
CA ASN A 62 11.57 7.13 16.85
C ASN A 62 12.28 7.98 15.80
N PRO A 63 12.65 9.23 16.11
CA PRO A 63 13.29 10.14 15.16
C PRO A 63 14.64 9.62 14.63
N HIS A 64 15.30 8.70 15.35
CA HIS A 64 16.53 8.06 14.89
C HIS A 64 16.30 6.96 13.86
N ARG A 65 15.06 6.46 13.74
CA ARG A 65 14.69 5.44 12.74
C ARG A 65 14.06 6.02 11.48
N MET A 66 13.59 7.26 11.52
CA MET A 66 13.05 7.97 10.34
C MET A 66 14.07 8.99 9.83
N TYR A 67 15.15 8.51 9.23
CA TYR A 67 16.08 9.30 8.39
C TYR A 67 16.64 10.58 9.04
N GLY A 68 16.71 10.66 10.35
CA GLY A 68 17.16 11.86 11.04
C GLY A 68 16.18 13.05 10.94
N MET A 69 15.01 12.87 10.37
CA MET A 69 13.97 13.88 10.37
C MET A 69 13.28 13.91 11.72
N SER A 70 13.47 14.98 12.47
CA SER A 70 12.63 15.29 13.64
C SER A 70 11.26 15.74 13.11
N VAL A 71 10.31 14.83 13.08
CA VAL A 71 8.92 15.19 12.84
C VAL A 71 8.44 15.91 14.09
N LYS A 72 8.41 17.23 14.06
CA LYS A 72 7.68 18.00 15.08
C LYS A 72 6.21 17.62 14.92
N THR A 73 5.68 16.89 15.88
CA THR A 73 4.25 16.61 15.98
C THR A 73 3.57 17.92 16.32
N ASP A 74 2.92 18.50 15.34
CA ASP A 74 1.98 19.61 15.57
C ASP A 74 0.66 19.10 16.18
N ASN A 75 -0.19 20.02 16.56
CA ASN A 75 -1.49 19.70 17.18
C ASN A 75 -2.40 18.87 16.26
N ALA A 76 -2.27 19.05 14.94
CA ALA A 76 -3.07 18.32 13.95
C ALA A 76 -2.67 16.86 13.87
N THR A 77 -1.37 16.55 13.75
CA THR A 77 -0.86 15.19 13.77
C THR A 77 -1.22 14.50 15.09
N GLN A 78 -1.18 15.21 16.21
CA GLN A 78 -1.58 14.67 17.51
C GLN A 78 -3.09 14.36 17.54
N LYS A 79 -3.93 15.22 16.98
CA LYS A 79 -5.37 15.02 16.88
C LYS A 79 -5.70 13.79 16.01
N MET A 80 -5.08 13.65 14.85
CA MET A 80 -5.21 12.46 13.99
C MET A 80 -4.85 11.16 14.73
N ARG A 81 -3.77 11.18 15.52
CA ARG A 81 -3.37 10.03 16.35
C ARG A 81 -4.42 9.67 17.39
N LEU A 82 -5.00 10.68 18.05
CA LEU A 82 -6.04 10.46 19.07
C LEU A 82 -7.35 9.93 18.45
N SER A 83 -7.65 10.32 17.21
CA SER A 83 -8.77 9.81 16.43
C SER A 83 -8.47 8.49 15.71
N ASN A 84 -7.35 7.85 16.01
CA ASN A 84 -6.90 6.60 15.39
C ASN A 84 -6.87 6.65 13.85
N TYR A 85 -6.55 7.82 13.29
CA TYR A 85 -6.44 8.07 11.83
C TYR A 85 -7.72 7.73 11.06
N ASP A 86 -8.88 8.02 11.64
CA ASP A 86 -10.17 7.79 11.01
C ASP A 86 -10.45 8.73 9.81
N GLY A 87 -11.53 8.45 9.08
CA GLY A 87 -11.88 9.22 7.89
C GLY A 87 -12.06 10.72 8.14
N PRO A 88 -12.78 11.16 9.19
CA PRO A 88 -12.89 12.58 9.51
C PRO A 88 -11.54 13.26 9.77
N SER A 89 -10.63 12.61 10.48
CA SER A 89 -9.29 13.17 10.72
C SER A 89 -8.43 13.23 9.46
N GLN A 90 -8.62 12.30 8.52
CA GLN A 90 -7.98 12.37 7.20
C GLN A 90 -8.47 13.56 6.39
N LEU A 91 -9.79 13.82 6.36
CA LEU A 91 -10.37 14.99 5.68
C LEU A 91 -9.88 16.30 6.29
N GLU A 92 -9.79 16.37 7.62
CA GLU A 92 -9.25 17.56 8.31
C GLU A 92 -7.78 17.80 7.91
N ALA A 93 -6.97 16.74 7.80
CA ALA A 93 -5.59 16.87 7.33
C ALA A 93 -5.52 17.36 5.87
N MET A 94 -6.37 16.82 5.00
CA MET A 94 -6.49 17.30 3.61
C MET A 94 -6.87 18.79 3.55
N ASP A 95 -7.82 19.23 4.38
CA ASP A 95 -8.23 20.64 4.46
C ASP A 95 -7.08 21.54 4.91
N MET A 96 -6.31 21.12 5.90
CA MET A 96 -5.14 21.85 6.40
C MET A 96 -4.04 22.00 5.36
N GLU A 97 -3.78 20.94 4.59
CA GLU A 97 -2.76 20.93 3.53
C GLU A 97 -3.26 21.55 2.21
N GLY A 98 -4.58 21.82 2.11
CA GLY A 98 -5.21 22.35 0.91
C GLY A 98 -5.31 21.31 -0.23
N ILE A 99 -5.50 20.03 0.12
CA ILE A 99 -5.68 18.92 -0.81
C ILE A 99 -7.18 18.74 -1.06
N ASP A 100 -7.60 18.84 -2.32
CA ASP A 100 -9.00 18.67 -2.70
C ASP A 100 -9.39 17.20 -2.87
N ILE A 101 -8.52 16.40 -3.47
CA ILE A 101 -8.73 14.96 -3.72
C ILE A 101 -7.46 14.22 -3.34
N ALA A 102 -7.59 13.06 -2.72
CA ALA A 102 -6.46 12.18 -2.41
C ALA A 102 -6.75 10.73 -2.81
N VAL A 103 -5.74 10.07 -3.38
CA VAL A 103 -5.72 8.63 -3.62
C VAL A 103 -5.03 7.97 -2.44
N MET A 104 -5.73 7.05 -1.76
CA MET A 104 -5.31 6.47 -0.49
C MET A 104 -4.49 5.21 -0.69
N TYR A 105 -3.25 5.20 -0.20
CA TYR A 105 -2.30 4.09 -0.22
C TYR A 105 -2.07 3.51 1.18
N PRO A 106 -1.69 2.23 1.28
CA PRO A 106 -1.42 1.59 2.57
C PRO A 106 -0.16 2.12 3.24
N THR A 107 -0.05 1.88 4.55
CA THR A 107 1.20 2.06 5.31
C THR A 107 1.73 0.71 5.81
N VAL A 108 0.94 -0.05 6.54
CA VAL A 108 1.30 -1.39 7.03
C VAL A 108 1.20 -2.40 5.91
N CYS A 109 0.13 -2.34 5.14
CA CYS A 109 -0.10 -3.23 4.01
C CYS A 109 0.81 -2.93 2.80
N LEU A 110 1.71 -1.94 2.87
CA LEU A 110 2.87 -1.85 1.98
C LEU A 110 3.78 -3.09 2.09
N TYR A 111 3.84 -3.72 3.25
CA TYR A 111 4.74 -4.83 3.52
C TYR A 111 4.07 -6.20 3.37
N ILE A 112 2.76 -6.27 3.48
CA ILE A 112 1.98 -7.52 3.46
C ILE A 112 0.81 -7.45 2.46
N PRO A 113 0.55 -8.54 1.76
CA PRO A 113 1.33 -9.77 1.65
C PRO A 113 2.51 -9.66 0.68
N ASN A 114 2.47 -8.70 -0.22
CA ASN A 114 3.32 -8.60 -1.42
C ASN A 114 4.80 -8.25 -1.13
N GLY A 115 5.15 -7.90 0.09
CA GLY A 115 6.53 -7.72 0.52
C GLY A 115 7.26 -9.02 0.89
N LEU A 116 6.55 -10.15 0.91
CA LEU A 116 7.06 -11.48 1.28
C LEU A 116 7.04 -12.42 0.07
N ASN A 117 7.90 -13.45 0.10
CA ASN A 117 7.78 -14.62 -0.78
C ASN A 117 7.00 -15.74 -0.07
N ASP A 118 6.67 -16.80 -0.78
CA ASP A 118 6.15 -18.06 -0.26
C ASP A 118 4.86 -17.95 0.57
N VAL A 119 4.09 -16.88 0.38
CA VAL A 119 2.75 -16.76 0.96
C VAL A 119 1.76 -17.55 0.09
N ASP A 120 0.88 -18.33 0.73
CA ASP A 120 -0.22 -18.98 0.01
C ASP A 120 -1.03 -17.95 -0.80
N GLY A 121 -1.25 -18.21 -2.09
CA GLY A 121 -1.87 -17.25 -3.01
C GLY A 121 -3.29 -16.86 -2.59
N ARG A 122 -4.07 -17.81 -2.02
CA ARG A 122 -5.44 -17.55 -1.55
C ARG A 122 -5.45 -16.71 -0.27
N LEU A 123 -4.49 -16.97 0.64
CA LEU A 123 -4.32 -16.15 1.83
C LEU A 123 -3.90 -14.73 1.44
N SER A 124 -2.94 -14.62 0.53
CA SER A 124 -2.50 -13.32 -0.01
C SER A 124 -3.67 -12.53 -0.62
N ALA A 125 -4.48 -13.16 -1.47
CA ALA A 125 -5.68 -12.55 -2.04
C ALA A 125 -6.70 -12.15 -0.97
N GLY A 126 -6.90 -13.00 0.05
CA GLY A 126 -7.79 -12.68 1.18
C GLY A 126 -7.32 -11.46 1.98
N VAL A 127 -6.01 -11.32 2.21
CA VAL A 127 -5.41 -10.16 2.88
C VAL A 127 -5.60 -8.89 2.05
N CYS A 128 -5.38 -8.95 0.73
CA CYS A 128 -5.62 -7.82 -0.16
C CYS A 128 -7.10 -7.40 -0.15
N SER A 129 -8.01 -8.35 -0.27
CA SER A 129 -9.45 -8.09 -0.24
C SER A 129 -9.91 -7.48 1.09
N ALA A 130 -9.36 -7.95 2.22
CA ALA A 130 -9.65 -7.39 3.55
C ALA A 130 -9.21 -5.93 3.65
N TYR A 131 -8.01 -5.61 3.17
CA TYR A 131 -7.52 -4.23 3.09
C TYR A 131 -8.44 -3.36 2.21
N ASN A 132 -8.80 -3.82 1.02
CA ASN A 132 -9.62 -3.08 0.09
C ASN A 132 -11.03 -2.79 0.66
N ASN A 133 -11.64 -3.75 1.35
CA ASN A 133 -12.93 -3.56 2.02
C ASN A 133 -12.85 -2.49 3.11
N TRP A 134 -11.81 -2.55 3.95
CA TRP A 134 -11.59 -1.55 4.98
C TRP A 134 -11.31 -0.16 4.37
N LEU A 135 -10.48 -0.09 3.33
CA LEU A 135 -10.18 1.19 2.68
C LEU A 135 -11.42 1.79 2.02
N TYR A 136 -12.25 0.95 1.42
CA TYR A 136 -13.54 1.39 0.88
C TYR A 136 -14.40 2.02 1.97
N ASP A 137 -14.58 1.35 3.12
CA ASP A 137 -15.36 1.89 4.23
C ASP A 137 -14.79 3.21 4.75
N LEU A 138 -13.46 3.33 4.86
CA LEU A 138 -12.79 4.58 5.23
C LEU A 138 -13.11 5.70 4.24
N CYS A 139 -13.01 5.42 2.94
CA CYS A 139 -13.26 6.39 1.87
C CYS A 139 -14.74 6.79 1.75
N GLN A 140 -15.69 6.01 2.31
CA GLN A 140 -17.10 6.41 2.37
C GLN A 140 -17.34 7.63 3.28
N THR A 141 -16.36 8.07 4.07
CA THR A 141 -16.42 9.33 4.80
C THR A 141 -16.65 10.53 3.86
N ASP A 142 -15.95 10.57 2.75
CA ASP A 142 -16.21 11.48 1.61
C ASP A 142 -15.66 10.86 0.31
N PRO A 143 -16.47 10.06 -0.41
CA PRO A 143 -16.01 9.37 -1.62
C PRO A 143 -15.76 10.33 -2.80
N SER A 144 -16.16 11.59 -2.70
CA SER A 144 -15.81 12.60 -3.70
C SER A 144 -14.36 13.04 -3.60
N ARG A 145 -13.80 13.01 -2.40
CA ARG A 145 -12.43 13.47 -2.07
C ARG A 145 -11.44 12.33 -1.83
N MET A 146 -11.86 11.26 -1.16
CA MET A 146 -11.03 10.11 -0.80
C MET A 146 -11.22 8.98 -1.79
N LYS A 147 -10.15 8.57 -2.48
CA LYS A 147 -10.18 7.60 -3.56
C LYS A 147 -9.41 6.34 -3.20
N VAL A 148 -9.94 5.20 -3.59
CA VAL A 148 -9.34 3.89 -3.30
C VAL A 148 -8.26 3.54 -4.32
N ALA A 149 -7.00 3.33 -3.87
CA ALA A 149 -6.00 2.55 -4.59
C ALA A 149 -6.08 1.10 -4.09
N ALA A 150 -6.66 0.21 -4.88
CA ALA A 150 -6.91 -1.16 -4.44
C ALA A 150 -5.67 -2.04 -4.57
N MET A 151 -5.38 -2.82 -3.54
CA MET A 151 -4.27 -3.77 -3.52
C MET A 151 -4.69 -5.10 -4.13
N VAL A 152 -3.82 -5.71 -4.96
CA VAL A 152 -4.01 -7.04 -5.51
C VAL A 152 -2.87 -7.99 -5.11
N SER A 153 -3.15 -9.29 -5.08
CA SER A 153 -2.15 -10.29 -4.73
C SER A 153 -1.13 -10.49 -5.86
N GLN A 154 0.16 -10.33 -5.55
CA GLN A 154 1.24 -10.67 -6.47
C GLN A 154 1.65 -12.16 -6.40
N HIS A 155 1.10 -12.92 -5.44
CA HIS A 155 1.34 -14.36 -5.29
C HIS A 155 0.42 -15.21 -6.19
N ASP A 156 -0.72 -14.67 -6.58
CA ASP A 156 -1.70 -15.33 -7.45
C ASP A 156 -2.30 -14.33 -8.45
N PRO A 157 -1.72 -14.21 -9.65
CA PRO A 157 -2.21 -13.29 -10.67
C PRO A 157 -3.68 -13.53 -11.09
N LYS A 158 -4.18 -14.76 -10.99
CA LYS A 158 -5.59 -15.05 -11.29
C LYS A 158 -6.53 -14.49 -10.24
N GLU A 159 -6.17 -14.59 -8.98
CA GLU A 159 -6.92 -13.93 -7.90
C GLU A 159 -6.76 -12.40 -7.98
N ALA A 160 -5.58 -11.90 -8.42
CA ALA A 160 -5.39 -10.48 -8.69
C ALA A 160 -6.36 -9.93 -9.74
N VAL A 161 -6.61 -10.67 -10.83
CA VAL A 161 -7.61 -10.32 -11.85
C VAL A 161 -9.01 -10.19 -11.26
N LYS A 162 -9.43 -11.17 -10.46
CA LYS A 162 -10.75 -11.16 -9.81
C LYS A 162 -10.91 -9.96 -8.88
N GLU A 163 -9.88 -9.72 -8.05
CA GLU A 163 -9.90 -8.62 -7.10
C GLU A 163 -9.85 -7.25 -7.79
N ALA A 164 -9.07 -7.09 -8.86
CA ALA A 164 -9.05 -5.87 -9.65
C ALA A 164 -10.45 -5.55 -10.23
N LYS A 165 -11.10 -6.54 -10.86
CA LYS A 165 -12.47 -6.38 -11.37
C LYS A 165 -13.46 -6.01 -10.27
N ARG A 166 -13.39 -6.69 -9.11
CA ARG A 166 -14.26 -6.40 -7.97
C ARG A 166 -14.00 -5.00 -7.41
N ALA A 167 -12.74 -4.65 -7.18
CA ALA A 167 -12.38 -3.38 -6.58
C ALA A 167 -12.80 -2.18 -7.44
N VAL A 168 -12.64 -2.27 -8.74
CA VAL A 168 -13.06 -1.19 -9.66
C VAL A 168 -14.58 -1.12 -9.77
N ASN A 169 -15.25 -2.25 -10.01
CA ASN A 169 -16.69 -2.24 -10.31
C ASN A 169 -17.58 -2.10 -9.07
N GLU A 170 -17.14 -2.62 -7.91
CA GLU A 170 -17.96 -2.66 -6.70
C GLU A 170 -17.49 -1.67 -5.63
N LEU A 171 -16.18 -1.42 -5.51
CA LEU A 171 -15.61 -0.51 -4.51
C LEU A 171 -15.22 0.86 -5.09
N GLY A 172 -15.34 1.05 -6.42
CA GLY A 172 -15.01 2.32 -7.07
C GLY A 172 -13.53 2.69 -7.00
N ALA A 173 -12.63 1.68 -6.99
CA ALA A 173 -11.20 1.91 -7.02
C ALA A 173 -10.79 2.67 -8.29
N VAL A 174 -9.95 3.68 -8.13
CA VAL A 174 -9.47 4.54 -9.23
C VAL A 174 -8.12 4.11 -9.79
N GLY A 175 -7.48 3.13 -9.17
CA GLY A 175 -6.22 2.55 -9.57
C GLY A 175 -5.91 1.29 -8.79
N ILE A 176 -4.94 0.53 -9.26
CA ILE A 176 -4.46 -0.69 -8.61
C ILE A 176 -3.07 -0.44 -8.05
N TYR A 177 -2.91 -0.73 -6.76
CA TYR A 177 -1.63 -0.69 -6.06
C TYR A 177 -0.91 -2.04 -6.17
N MET A 178 0.35 -2.00 -6.55
CA MET A 178 1.28 -3.12 -6.52
C MET A 178 2.63 -2.69 -5.94
N ARG A 179 3.36 -3.63 -5.35
CA ARG A 179 4.76 -3.39 -5.00
C ARG A 179 5.66 -3.58 -6.22
N PRO A 180 6.79 -2.84 -6.32
CA PRO A 180 7.69 -2.96 -7.46
C PRO A 180 8.56 -4.22 -7.42
N ASN A 181 8.61 -4.94 -6.30
CA ASN A 181 9.38 -6.18 -6.17
C ASN A 181 8.71 -7.37 -6.85
N PHE A 182 9.52 -8.27 -7.38
CA PHE A 182 9.06 -9.52 -7.97
C PHE A 182 8.82 -10.56 -6.87
N VAL A 183 7.57 -10.96 -6.67
CA VAL A 183 7.20 -11.98 -5.70
C VAL A 183 7.50 -13.36 -6.28
N ASN A 184 8.12 -14.24 -5.50
CA ASN A 184 8.54 -15.59 -5.90
C ASN A 184 9.39 -15.60 -7.20
N GLY A 185 10.09 -14.49 -7.49
CA GLY A 185 10.89 -14.34 -8.70
C GLY A 185 10.10 -14.14 -10.00
N VAL A 186 8.77 -13.97 -9.93
CA VAL A 186 7.94 -13.75 -11.12
C VAL A 186 7.98 -12.28 -11.52
N ASN A 187 8.52 -12.01 -12.70
CA ASN A 187 8.63 -10.65 -13.26
C ASN A 187 7.29 -10.16 -13.82
N PHE A 188 7.09 -8.85 -13.88
CA PHE A 188 5.85 -8.24 -14.37
C PHE A 188 5.58 -8.48 -15.87
N HIS A 189 6.61 -8.82 -16.65
CA HIS A 189 6.45 -9.23 -18.05
C HIS A 189 6.19 -10.74 -18.22
N SER A 190 6.11 -11.51 -17.12
CA SER A 190 5.73 -12.92 -17.21
C SER A 190 4.33 -13.08 -17.81
N ALA A 191 4.14 -14.16 -18.57
CA ALA A 191 2.83 -14.55 -19.09
C ALA A 191 1.78 -14.73 -17.99
N ASP A 192 2.20 -15.00 -16.74
CA ASP A 192 1.31 -15.12 -15.59
C ASP A 192 0.54 -13.83 -15.30
N TYR A 193 1.12 -12.67 -15.61
CA TYR A 193 0.49 -11.36 -15.42
C TYR A 193 -0.28 -10.85 -16.65
N ALA A 194 -0.20 -11.53 -17.81
CA ALA A 194 -0.81 -11.02 -19.05
C ALA A 194 -2.31 -10.76 -18.91
N GLU A 195 -3.06 -11.65 -18.24
CA GLU A 195 -4.49 -11.46 -18.01
C GLU A 195 -4.77 -10.28 -17.07
N LEU A 196 -3.90 -10.02 -16.11
CA LEU A 196 -4.03 -8.84 -15.23
C LEU A 196 -3.85 -7.55 -16.02
N TRP A 197 -2.81 -7.46 -16.85
CA TRP A 197 -2.58 -6.27 -17.68
C TRP A 197 -3.73 -6.01 -18.65
N ALA A 198 -4.20 -7.03 -19.35
CA ALA A 198 -5.38 -6.92 -20.23
C ALA A 198 -6.62 -6.47 -19.45
N THR A 199 -6.81 -6.97 -18.23
CA THR A 199 -7.93 -6.58 -17.37
C THR A 199 -7.85 -5.11 -16.95
N LEU A 200 -6.67 -4.63 -16.58
CA LEU A 200 -6.50 -3.23 -16.16
C LEU A 200 -6.67 -2.26 -17.33
N GLU A 201 -6.22 -2.65 -18.51
CA GLU A 201 -6.49 -1.91 -19.74
C GLU A 201 -8.01 -1.83 -20.03
N GLU A 202 -8.73 -2.98 -19.98
CA GLU A 202 -10.19 -3.03 -20.17
C GLU A 202 -10.93 -2.16 -19.13
N LEU A 203 -10.50 -2.19 -17.88
CA LEU A 203 -11.07 -1.38 -16.79
C LEU A 203 -10.68 0.10 -16.88
N ASN A 204 -9.72 0.44 -17.71
CA ASN A 204 -9.17 1.79 -17.87
C ASN A 204 -8.71 2.39 -16.54
N VAL A 205 -7.95 1.63 -15.76
CA VAL A 205 -7.38 2.06 -14.47
C VAL A 205 -5.87 1.92 -14.45
N PRO A 206 -5.13 2.90 -13.89
CA PRO A 206 -3.68 2.85 -13.79
C PRO A 206 -3.20 1.85 -12.73
N VAL A 207 -1.96 1.41 -12.89
CA VAL A 207 -1.19 0.73 -11.84
C VAL A 207 -0.28 1.73 -11.14
N GLY A 208 -0.40 1.83 -9.82
CA GLY A 208 0.51 2.56 -8.96
C GLY A 208 1.50 1.60 -8.30
N PHE A 209 2.76 1.64 -8.69
CA PHE A 209 3.81 0.93 -7.96
C PHE A 209 4.26 1.77 -6.76
N HIS A 210 4.25 1.16 -5.58
CA HIS A 210 4.72 1.84 -4.38
C HIS A 210 5.66 0.94 -3.57
N GLU A 211 6.86 1.46 -3.28
CA GLU A 211 7.87 0.77 -2.47
C GLU A 211 7.64 1.03 -0.98
N GLY A 212 8.04 0.08 -0.15
CA GLY A 212 8.13 0.23 1.30
C GLY A 212 9.54 -0.16 1.75
N THR A 213 10.26 0.76 2.40
CA THR A 213 11.60 0.50 2.91
C THR A 213 11.58 -0.65 3.90
N GLY A 214 12.37 -1.69 3.63
CA GLY A 214 12.52 -2.79 4.56
C GLY A 214 11.71 -4.04 4.19
N SER A 215 11.39 -4.24 2.92
CA SER A 215 10.98 -5.56 2.43
C SER A 215 12.03 -6.59 2.82
N ILE A 216 11.60 -7.70 3.42
CA ILE A 216 12.51 -8.70 4.00
C ILE A 216 13.32 -9.40 2.92
N TYR A 217 12.77 -9.55 1.72
CA TYR A 217 13.33 -10.42 0.68
C TYR A 217 13.98 -9.70 -0.52
N HIS A 218 13.68 -8.42 -0.74
CA HIS A 218 14.16 -7.71 -1.94
C HIS A 218 14.56 -6.28 -1.59
N GLN A 219 15.60 -6.17 -0.77
CA GLN A 219 16.03 -4.88 -0.27
C GLN A 219 17.27 -4.41 -1.02
N ASP A 220 17.04 -3.61 -2.06
CA ASP A 220 18.12 -2.86 -2.70
C ASP A 220 18.74 -1.90 -1.66
N GLY A 221 20.06 -1.89 -1.57
CA GLY A 221 20.79 -1.11 -0.57
C GLY A 221 21.06 -1.86 0.74
N SER A 222 20.73 -3.16 0.83
CA SER A 222 21.01 -3.99 2.03
C SER A 222 22.50 -4.06 2.38
N GLU A 223 23.39 -3.84 1.40
CA GLU A 223 24.84 -3.72 1.56
C GLU A 223 25.26 -2.57 2.48
N PHE A 224 24.40 -1.60 2.72
CA PHE A 224 24.66 -0.49 3.65
C PHE A 224 24.29 -0.80 5.11
N GLY A 225 23.88 -2.04 5.40
CA GLY A 225 23.57 -2.52 6.74
C GLY A 225 22.48 -1.70 7.42
N ASP A 226 22.76 -1.24 8.64
CA ASP A 226 21.76 -0.49 9.44
C ASP A 226 21.62 0.99 9.06
N ASN A 227 22.30 1.46 8.03
CA ASN A 227 22.18 2.84 7.58
C ASN A 227 20.85 3.05 6.81
N ARG A 228 19.79 3.40 7.55
CA ARG A 228 18.43 3.55 7.02
C ARG A 228 18.33 4.62 5.93
N LEU A 229 19.12 5.68 5.98
CA LEU A 229 19.12 6.72 4.94
C LEU A 229 19.62 6.16 3.62
N MET A 230 20.76 5.46 3.64
CA MET A 230 21.34 4.86 2.43
C MET A 230 20.44 3.76 1.88
N LEU A 231 19.90 2.91 2.76
CA LEU A 231 18.95 1.87 2.39
C LEU A 231 17.72 2.46 1.70
N HIS A 232 17.11 3.50 2.27
CA HIS A 232 15.95 4.17 1.69
C HIS A 232 16.27 4.84 0.35
N ALA A 233 17.41 5.52 0.27
CA ALA A 233 17.85 6.17 -0.96
C ALA A 233 18.07 5.19 -2.12
N CYS A 234 18.37 3.92 -1.83
CA CYS A 234 18.53 2.86 -2.83
C CYS A 234 17.22 2.13 -3.09
N SER A 235 16.51 1.68 -2.06
CA SER A 235 15.35 0.78 -2.19
C SER A 235 14.24 1.37 -3.05
N HIS A 236 13.91 2.64 -2.88
CA HIS A 236 12.82 3.27 -3.62
C HIS A 236 13.13 3.42 -5.11
N PRO A 237 14.19 4.14 -5.52
CA PRO A 237 14.43 4.35 -6.94
C PRO A 237 14.81 3.06 -7.67
N ILE A 238 15.63 2.19 -7.07
CA ILE A 238 16.10 0.97 -7.73
C ILE A 238 14.95 -0.02 -7.91
N GLY A 239 14.11 -0.19 -6.90
CA GLY A 239 12.90 -1.02 -6.99
C GLY A 239 11.97 -0.56 -8.12
N MET A 240 11.71 0.75 -8.20
CA MET A 240 10.89 1.33 -9.29
C MET A 240 11.55 1.16 -10.66
N MET A 241 12.87 1.35 -10.76
CA MET A 241 13.60 1.14 -12.01
C MET A 241 13.50 -0.30 -12.50
N LYS A 242 13.61 -1.30 -11.60
CA LYS A 242 13.44 -2.71 -11.95
C LYS A 242 12.03 -3.01 -12.46
N ALA A 243 10.99 -2.50 -11.78
CA ALA A 243 9.61 -2.64 -12.23
C ALA A 243 9.42 -2.04 -13.64
N LEU A 244 9.87 -0.81 -13.85
CA LEU A 244 9.78 -0.14 -15.16
C LEU A 244 10.55 -0.87 -16.26
N ILE A 245 11.75 -1.37 -15.98
CA ILE A 245 12.52 -2.18 -16.94
C ILE A 245 11.74 -3.44 -17.30
N SER A 246 11.14 -4.11 -16.33
CA SER A 246 10.29 -5.29 -16.58
C SER A 246 9.09 -4.94 -17.47
N MET A 247 8.40 -3.83 -17.22
CA MET A 247 7.25 -3.40 -17.99
C MET A 247 7.61 -2.96 -19.41
N ILE A 248 8.62 -2.09 -19.54
CA ILE A 248 9.02 -1.50 -20.83
C ILE A 248 9.77 -2.52 -21.68
N CYS A 249 10.90 -3.05 -21.16
CA CYS A 249 11.74 -3.97 -21.94
C CYS A 249 11.11 -5.36 -22.10
N GLY A 250 10.20 -5.73 -21.22
CA GLY A 250 9.41 -6.95 -21.31
C GLY A 250 8.21 -6.87 -22.27
N GLY A 251 7.97 -5.68 -22.88
CA GLY A 251 6.92 -5.50 -23.89
C GLY A 251 5.50 -5.42 -23.35
N VAL A 252 5.32 -5.14 -22.04
CA VAL A 252 3.98 -5.03 -21.45
C VAL A 252 3.21 -3.88 -22.08
N PHE A 253 3.82 -2.70 -22.21
CA PHE A 253 3.17 -1.53 -22.83
C PHE A 253 2.98 -1.64 -24.35
N GLU A 254 3.70 -2.55 -25.02
CA GLU A 254 3.47 -2.86 -26.44
C GLU A 254 2.22 -3.72 -26.61
N ASN A 255 1.97 -4.64 -25.66
CA ASN A 255 0.88 -5.59 -25.75
C ASN A 255 -0.42 -5.06 -25.08
N PHE A 256 -0.28 -4.14 -24.12
CA PHE A 256 -1.38 -3.56 -23.33
C PHE A 256 -1.12 -2.04 -23.17
N PRO A 257 -1.38 -1.23 -24.23
CA PRO A 257 -1.02 0.19 -24.33
C PRO A 257 -1.81 1.15 -23.39
#